data_d0e82f18bb04ac6a735fe478b9106642
#
_entry.id   d0e82f18bb04ac6a735fe478b9106642
#
_cell.length_a   1.000
_cell.length_b   1.000
_cell.length_c   1.000
_cell.angle_alpha   90.00
_cell.angle_beta   90.00
_cell.angle_gamma   90.00
#
_symmetry.space_group_name_H-M   'P 1'
#
loop_
_entity.id
_entity.type
_entity.pdbx_description
1 polymer ?
#
loop_
_entity_poly.entity_id
_entity_poly.type
_entity_poly.pdbx_seq_one_letter_code
_entity_poly.pdbx_strand_id
1 'polypeptide(L)'
;QSVDAAFEQDLGSVSALAQRAEKNAQAVLAQKAVLIQAGDALRSINRQSSSLLELAEAVANSKLQLGASATEIAASSQLLMLTQRIGKSANEFQTVDGVSPEAVFLLGRDLNSFKELAEGLLQGNAELRLSPARDGQVREQLKAMLQEYEQTRTQATSILTNLQGLVAAREAQNSIIGDSEPLRSQLENLQNKLSEQAGISAGQMALLVLLGLFVLVCGVGISRVQLLDSRQRQELAEQQQRDARRQEQEAKRVNDANQAAILRLM
;
A
#
# COMPACT_ATOMS: atom_id res chain seq x y z
N GLN A 1 53.74 -6.30 12.40
CA GLN A 1 53.29 -4.94 12.03
C GLN A 1 52.42 -4.89 10.75
N SER A 2 52.75 -5.67 9.70
CA SER A 2 51.92 -5.66 8.45
C SER A 2 50.60 -6.39 8.57
N VAL A 3 50.49 -7.39 9.43
CA VAL A 3 49.27 -8.19 9.64
C VAL A 3 48.26 -7.39 10.45
N ASP A 4 48.70 -6.68 11.50
CA ASP A 4 47.80 -5.82 12.30
C ASP A 4 47.20 -4.70 11.48
N ALA A 5 47.97 -4.08 10.57
CA ALA A 5 47.50 -3.00 9.69
C ALA A 5 46.42 -3.50 8.69
N ALA A 6 46.59 -4.70 8.12
CA ALA A 6 45.59 -5.30 7.23
C ALA A 6 44.29 -5.67 7.99
N PHE A 7 44.40 -6.14 9.21
CA PHE A 7 43.25 -6.44 10.08
C PHE A 7 42.49 -5.18 10.48
N GLU A 8 43.19 -4.12 10.87
CA GLU A 8 42.58 -2.81 11.15
C GLU A 8 41.84 -2.25 9.92
N GLN A 9 42.41 -2.42 8.72
CA GLN A 9 41.76 -1.99 7.49
C GLN A 9 40.46 -2.78 7.22
N ASP A 10 40.48 -4.11 7.37
CA ASP A 10 39.30 -4.94 7.19
C ASP A 10 38.22 -4.61 8.23
N LEU A 11 38.60 -4.44 9.49
CA LEU A 11 37.71 -4.03 10.56
C LEU A 11 37.09 -2.65 10.30
N GLY A 12 37.89 -1.72 9.79
CA GLY A 12 37.45 -0.40 9.39
C GLY A 12 36.39 -0.48 8.26
N SER A 13 36.61 -1.36 7.28
CA SER A 13 35.66 -1.57 6.17
C SER A 13 34.35 -2.18 6.63
N VAL A 14 34.41 -3.20 7.50
CA VAL A 14 33.21 -3.80 8.11
C VAL A 14 32.44 -2.78 8.96
N SER A 15 33.18 -2.01 9.78
CA SER A 15 32.60 -0.95 10.61
C SER A 15 31.90 0.12 9.77
N ALA A 16 32.49 0.54 8.66
CA ALA A 16 31.90 1.54 7.76
C ALA A 16 30.59 1.03 7.12
N LEU A 17 30.55 -0.24 6.66
CA LEU A 17 29.35 -0.85 6.12
C LEU A 17 28.27 -1.02 7.17
N ALA A 18 28.65 -1.46 8.39
CA ALA A 18 27.71 -1.61 9.50
C ALA A 18 27.09 -0.26 9.91
N GLN A 19 27.91 0.80 10.05
CA GLN A 19 27.42 2.15 10.35
C GLN A 19 26.50 2.68 9.26
N ARG A 20 26.79 2.41 7.98
CA ARG A 20 25.93 2.81 6.87
C ARG A 20 24.62 2.06 6.91
N ALA A 21 24.64 0.75 7.18
CA ALA A 21 23.42 -0.05 7.34
C ALA A 21 22.57 0.42 8.53
N GLU A 22 23.20 0.74 9.66
CA GLU A 22 22.51 1.31 10.83
C GLU A 22 21.86 2.65 10.51
N LYS A 23 22.58 3.57 9.89
CA LYS A 23 22.04 4.87 9.47
C LYS A 23 20.85 4.72 8.54
N ASN A 24 20.94 3.83 7.56
CA ASN A 24 19.85 3.55 6.63
C ASN A 24 18.67 2.87 7.31
N ALA A 25 18.90 1.95 8.25
CA ALA A 25 17.84 1.35 9.07
C ALA A 25 17.11 2.40 9.91
N GLN A 26 17.83 3.34 10.51
CA GLN A 26 17.25 4.46 11.23
C GLN A 26 16.41 5.37 10.29
N ALA A 27 16.89 5.62 9.07
CA ALA A 27 16.16 6.39 8.07
C ALA A 27 14.83 5.71 7.68
N VAL A 28 14.83 4.40 7.48
CA VAL A 28 13.59 3.63 7.24
C VAL A 28 12.65 3.70 8.44
N LEU A 29 13.18 3.51 9.67
CA LEU A 29 12.40 3.57 10.90
C LEU A 29 11.79 4.96 11.14
N ALA A 30 12.50 6.03 10.80
CA ALA A 30 11.97 7.39 10.86
C ALA A 30 10.75 7.59 9.96
N GLN A 31 10.64 6.85 8.86
CA GLN A 31 9.51 6.89 7.93
C GLN A 31 8.43 5.82 8.22
N LYS A 32 8.50 5.11 9.36
CA LYS A 32 7.57 4.01 9.68
C LYS A 32 6.11 4.42 9.57
N ALA A 33 5.75 5.58 10.13
CA ALA A 33 4.36 6.06 10.10
C ALA A 33 3.90 6.33 8.65
N VAL A 34 4.75 6.96 7.85
CA VAL A 34 4.50 7.26 6.43
C VAL A 34 4.33 5.98 5.62
N LEU A 35 5.19 4.98 5.84
CA LEU A 35 5.11 3.69 5.16
C LEU A 35 3.83 2.93 5.50
N ILE A 36 3.41 2.93 6.76
CA ILE A 36 2.15 2.32 7.19
C ILE A 36 0.97 3.05 6.54
N GLN A 37 0.93 4.38 6.65
CA GLN A 37 -0.14 5.20 6.07
C GLN A 37 -0.24 5.01 4.55
N ALA A 38 0.88 4.98 3.84
CA ALA A 38 0.89 4.72 2.41
C ALA A 38 0.35 3.31 2.08
N GLY A 39 0.74 2.29 2.84
CA GLY A 39 0.22 0.93 2.69
C GLY A 39 -1.29 0.85 2.90
N ASP A 40 -1.83 1.55 3.90
CA ASP A 40 -3.28 1.63 4.15
C ASP A 40 -4.00 2.36 3.02
N ALA A 41 -3.45 3.47 2.56
CA ALA A 41 -3.99 4.25 1.45
C ALA A 41 -4.03 3.41 0.15
N LEU A 42 -2.97 2.68 -0.17
CA LEU A 42 -2.91 1.79 -1.34
C LEU A 42 -3.95 0.68 -1.27
N ARG A 43 -4.12 0.04 -0.11
CA ARG A 43 -5.17 -0.96 0.10
C ARG A 43 -6.57 -0.37 -0.07
N SER A 44 -6.78 0.85 0.39
CA SER A 44 -8.05 1.56 0.23
C SER A 44 -8.30 1.89 -1.25
N ILE A 45 -7.33 2.46 -1.97
CA ILE A 45 -7.43 2.74 -3.42
C ILE A 45 -7.76 1.47 -4.19
N ASN A 46 -7.11 0.34 -3.88
CA ASN A 46 -7.36 -0.91 -4.57
C ASN A 46 -8.80 -1.43 -4.37
N ARG A 47 -9.34 -1.32 -3.15
CA ARG A 47 -10.75 -1.66 -2.90
C ARG A 47 -11.70 -0.72 -3.63
N GLN A 48 -11.43 0.58 -3.56
CA GLN A 48 -12.24 1.60 -4.21
C GLN A 48 -12.19 1.51 -5.73
N SER A 49 -11.06 1.12 -6.32
CA SER A 49 -10.95 0.93 -7.77
C SER A 49 -11.88 -0.15 -8.29
N SER A 50 -12.16 -1.19 -7.51
CA SER A 50 -13.16 -2.21 -7.85
C SER A 50 -14.58 -1.65 -7.84
N SER A 51 -14.94 -0.87 -6.81
CA SER A 51 -16.24 -0.19 -6.74
C SER A 51 -16.41 0.84 -7.86
N LEU A 52 -15.36 1.62 -8.15
CA LEU A 52 -15.35 2.56 -9.28
C LEU A 52 -15.53 1.84 -10.62
N LEU A 53 -14.94 0.65 -10.79
CA LEU A 53 -15.08 -0.16 -11.99
C LEU A 53 -16.53 -0.60 -12.20
N GLU A 54 -17.17 -1.12 -11.16
CA GLU A 54 -18.58 -1.54 -11.21
C GLU A 54 -19.51 -0.36 -11.57
N LEU A 55 -19.26 0.82 -10.99
CA LEU A 55 -20.03 2.02 -11.30
C LEU A 55 -19.76 2.51 -12.73
N ALA A 56 -18.53 2.44 -13.21
CA ALA A 56 -18.16 2.80 -14.57
C ALA A 56 -18.79 1.86 -15.60
N GLU A 57 -18.85 0.55 -15.31
CA GLU A 57 -19.55 -0.44 -16.12
C GLU A 57 -21.06 -0.17 -16.17
N ALA A 58 -21.66 0.16 -15.03
CA ALA A 58 -23.08 0.51 -14.97
C ALA A 58 -23.39 1.75 -15.80
N VAL A 59 -22.56 2.81 -15.73
CA VAL A 59 -22.70 4.02 -16.56
C VAL A 59 -22.54 3.71 -18.03
N ALA A 60 -21.50 2.94 -18.42
CA ALA A 60 -21.25 2.58 -19.80
C ALA A 60 -22.42 1.78 -20.39
N ASN A 61 -22.93 0.79 -19.67
CA ASN A 61 -24.07 0.00 -20.09
C ASN A 61 -25.35 0.83 -20.22
N SER A 62 -25.62 1.69 -19.24
CA SER A 62 -26.79 2.59 -19.28
C SER A 62 -26.71 3.56 -20.46
N LYS A 63 -25.55 4.16 -20.72
CA LYS A 63 -25.35 5.04 -21.88
C LYS A 63 -25.53 4.31 -23.19
N LEU A 64 -25.06 3.07 -23.31
CA LEU A 64 -25.25 2.24 -24.50
C LEU A 64 -26.73 1.92 -24.73
N GLN A 65 -27.45 1.51 -23.69
CA GLN A 65 -28.89 1.19 -23.77
C GLN A 65 -29.76 2.40 -24.15
N LEU A 66 -29.37 3.59 -23.67
CA LEU A 66 -30.07 4.84 -23.98
C LEU A 66 -29.72 5.41 -25.37
N GLY A 67 -28.86 4.75 -26.14
CA GLY A 67 -28.45 5.23 -27.47
C GLY A 67 -27.67 6.54 -27.40
N ALA A 68 -26.81 6.71 -26.39
CA ALA A 68 -25.99 7.88 -26.22
C ALA A 68 -25.06 8.12 -27.43
N SER A 69 -24.58 9.35 -27.60
CA SER A 69 -23.68 9.72 -28.69
C SER A 69 -22.37 8.90 -28.64
N ALA A 70 -21.73 8.74 -29.78
CA ALA A 70 -20.44 8.03 -29.85
C ALA A 70 -19.38 8.66 -28.91
N THR A 71 -19.41 9.98 -28.73
CA THR A 71 -18.52 10.70 -27.81
C THR A 71 -18.78 10.33 -26.36
N GLU A 72 -20.05 10.24 -25.95
CA GLU A 72 -20.42 9.83 -24.57
C GLU A 72 -20.10 8.38 -24.31
N ILE A 73 -20.28 7.49 -25.29
CA ILE A 73 -19.89 6.07 -25.19
C ILE A 73 -18.36 5.95 -25.06
N ALA A 74 -17.61 6.70 -25.87
CA ALA A 74 -16.15 6.72 -25.79
C ALA A 74 -15.67 7.23 -24.42
N ALA A 75 -16.27 8.31 -23.90
CA ALA A 75 -15.95 8.85 -22.58
C ALA A 75 -16.25 7.83 -21.46
N SER A 76 -17.38 7.13 -21.53
CA SER A 76 -17.72 6.07 -20.56
C SER A 76 -16.75 4.88 -20.62
N SER A 77 -16.32 4.48 -21.83
CA SER A 77 -15.29 3.44 -22.00
C SER A 77 -13.92 3.90 -21.49
N GLN A 78 -13.61 5.17 -21.62
CA GLN A 78 -12.37 5.74 -21.07
C GLN A 78 -12.39 5.77 -19.53
N LEU A 79 -13.55 6.02 -18.90
CA LEU A 79 -13.70 5.89 -17.44
C LEU A 79 -13.38 4.46 -16.98
N LEU A 80 -13.89 3.42 -17.68
CA LEU A 80 -13.56 2.02 -17.40
C LEU A 80 -12.05 1.76 -17.46
N MET A 81 -11.38 2.24 -18.50
CA MET A 81 -9.94 2.08 -18.63
C MET A 81 -9.19 2.79 -17.50
N LEU A 82 -9.63 4.00 -17.12
CA LEU A 82 -8.99 4.77 -16.06
C LEU A 82 -9.14 4.10 -14.69
N THR A 83 -10.29 3.49 -14.38
CA THR A 83 -10.47 2.74 -13.12
C THR A 83 -9.50 1.57 -13.03
N GLN A 84 -9.33 0.82 -14.12
CA GLN A 84 -8.36 -0.29 -14.18
C GLN A 84 -6.93 0.21 -14.01
N ARG A 85 -6.57 1.34 -14.63
CA ARG A 85 -5.23 1.93 -14.50
C ARG A 85 -4.96 2.44 -13.08
N ILE A 86 -5.94 3.06 -12.43
CA ILE A 86 -5.83 3.51 -11.03
C ILE A 86 -5.58 2.30 -10.12
N GLY A 87 -6.34 1.21 -10.28
CA GLY A 87 -6.14 -0.03 -9.52
C GLY A 87 -4.78 -0.67 -9.81
N LYS A 88 -4.36 -0.71 -11.07
CA LYS A 88 -3.04 -1.22 -11.46
C LYS A 88 -1.92 -0.41 -10.81
N SER A 89 -1.98 0.93 -10.87
CA SER A 89 -0.99 1.80 -10.24
C SER A 89 -0.90 1.56 -8.73
N ALA A 90 -2.04 1.38 -8.04
CA ALA A 90 -2.05 1.07 -6.61
C ALA A 90 -1.38 -0.28 -6.31
N ASN A 91 -1.56 -1.29 -7.17
CA ASN A 91 -0.90 -2.59 -7.03
C ASN A 91 0.61 -2.52 -7.33
N GLU A 92 1.02 -1.76 -8.32
CA GLU A 92 2.44 -1.55 -8.67
C GLU A 92 3.22 -0.92 -7.51
N PHE A 93 2.62 -0.01 -6.75
CA PHE A 93 3.23 0.56 -5.55
C PHE A 93 3.48 -0.46 -4.43
N GLN A 94 2.81 -1.60 -4.44
CA GLN A 94 2.98 -2.69 -3.47
C GLN A 94 4.08 -3.67 -3.88
N THR A 95 4.63 -3.56 -5.08
CA THR A 95 5.69 -4.45 -5.57
C THR A 95 7.05 -4.15 -4.92
N VAL A 96 7.98 -5.08 -5.10
CA VAL A 96 9.34 -4.99 -4.54
C VAL A 96 10.08 -3.74 -5.00
N ASP A 97 9.75 -3.21 -6.19
CA ASP A 97 10.39 -2.02 -6.75
C ASP A 97 9.93 -0.71 -6.08
N GLY A 98 8.84 -0.76 -5.32
CA GLY A 98 8.34 0.35 -4.48
C GLY A 98 7.73 1.50 -5.29
N VAL A 99 7.52 2.62 -4.60
CA VAL A 99 6.88 3.81 -5.17
C VAL A 99 7.86 4.57 -6.05
N SER A 100 7.63 4.60 -7.37
CA SER A 100 8.37 5.47 -8.28
C SER A 100 7.67 6.83 -8.41
N PRO A 101 8.42 7.95 -8.49
CA PRO A 101 7.84 9.27 -8.74
C PRO A 101 7.01 9.32 -10.04
N GLU A 102 7.41 8.58 -11.05
CA GLU A 102 6.69 8.48 -12.33
C GLU A 102 5.33 7.80 -12.17
N ALA A 103 5.27 6.68 -11.47
CA ALA A 103 4.02 5.97 -11.22
C ALA A 103 3.04 6.83 -10.40
N VAL A 104 3.54 7.61 -9.44
CA VAL A 104 2.73 8.56 -8.66
C VAL A 104 2.19 9.68 -9.55
N PHE A 105 3.02 10.23 -10.45
CA PHE A 105 2.60 11.24 -11.42
C PHE A 105 1.51 10.70 -12.35
N LEU A 106 1.67 9.47 -12.85
CA LEU A 106 0.68 8.81 -13.71
C LEU A 106 -0.64 8.58 -12.97
N LEU A 107 -0.60 8.14 -11.71
CA LEU A 107 -1.80 8.01 -10.88
C LEU A 107 -2.53 9.36 -10.72
N GLY A 108 -1.80 10.43 -10.42
CA GLY A 108 -2.38 11.77 -10.30
C GLY A 108 -3.04 12.25 -11.59
N ARG A 109 -2.39 12.01 -12.73
CA ARG A 109 -2.94 12.35 -14.06
C ARG A 109 -4.20 11.54 -14.36
N ASP A 110 -4.20 10.24 -14.09
CA ASP A 110 -5.34 9.38 -14.35
C ASP A 110 -6.54 9.72 -13.47
N LEU A 111 -6.30 10.09 -12.21
CA LEU A 111 -7.33 10.61 -11.31
C LEU A 111 -7.93 11.92 -11.83
N ASN A 112 -7.12 12.86 -12.30
CA ASN A 112 -7.62 14.12 -12.86
C ASN A 112 -8.46 13.87 -14.12
N SER A 113 -7.97 13.03 -15.05
CA SER A 113 -8.72 12.67 -16.26
C SER A 113 -10.03 11.95 -15.93
N PHE A 114 -10.04 11.08 -14.92
CA PHE A 114 -11.25 10.41 -14.45
C PHE A 114 -12.31 11.42 -13.98
N LYS A 115 -11.89 12.36 -13.14
CA LYS A 115 -12.79 13.42 -12.63
C LYS A 115 -13.39 14.23 -13.75
N GLU A 116 -12.55 14.73 -14.66
CA GLU A 116 -12.97 15.56 -15.79
C GLU A 116 -14.03 14.85 -16.66
N LEU A 117 -13.80 13.56 -16.96
CA LEU A 117 -14.75 12.78 -17.74
C LEU A 117 -16.05 12.51 -16.99
N ALA A 118 -15.98 12.14 -15.70
CA ALA A 118 -17.16 11.85 -14.89
C ALA A 118 -18.02 13.10 -14.67
N GLU A 119 -17.41 14.23 -14.35
CA GLU A 119 -18.08 15.54 -14.24
C GLU A 119 -18.64 15.99 -15.61
N GLY A 120 -17.85 15.81 -16.68
CA GLY A 120 -18.29 16.12 -18.04
C GLY A 120 -19.50 15.31 -18.49
N LEU A 121 -19.55 14.02 -18.16
CA LEU A 121 -20.74 13.17 -18.41
C LEU A 121 -21.92 13.57 -17.54
N LEU A 122 -21.71 14.05 -16.32
CA LEU A 122 -22.78 14.44 -15.40
C LEU A 122 -23.37 15.82 -15.75
N GLN A 123 -22.50 16.82 -15.94
CA GLN A 123 -22.88 18.25 -16.04
C GLN A 123 -22.76 18.80 -17.46
N GLY A 124 -22.14 18.06 -18.35
CA GLY A 124 -21.72 18.53 -19.68
C GLY A 124 -20.32 19.13 -19.65
N ASN A 125 -19.61 19.00 -20.78
CA ASN A 125 -18.31 19.62 -21.00
C ASN A 125 -18.18 19.94 -22.49
N ALA A 126 -18.08 21.22 -22.81
CA ALA A 126 -18.03 21.69 -24.20
C ALA A 126 -16.72 21.30 -24.91
N GLU A 127 -15.60 21.30 -24.20
CA GLU A 127 -14.28 20.92 -24.74
C GLU A 127 -14.25 19.45 -25.13
N LEU A 128 -14.83 18.59 -24.27
CA LEU A 128 -14.97 17.16 -24.51
C LEU A 128 -16.19 16.81 -25.38
N ARG A 129 -17.00 17.80 -25.79
CA ARG A 129 -18.26 17.61 -26.52
C ARG A 129 -19.22 16.66 -25.83
N LEU A 130 -19.29 16.73 -24.51
CA LEU A 130 -20.17 15.92 -23.69
C LEU A 130 -21.43 16.72 -23.33
N SER A 131 -22.59 16.12 -23.55
CA SER A 131 -23.87 16.69 -23.09
C SER A 131 -24.13 16.26 -21.63
N PRO A 132 -24.83 17.11 -20.84
CA PRO A 132 -25.18 16.73 -19.48
C PRO A 132 -26.12 15.52 -19.47
N ALA A 133 -25.91 14.60 -18.54
CA ALA A 133 -26.76 13.45 -18.37
C ALA A 133 -28.21 13.87 -18.03
N ARG A 134 -29.17 13.44 -18.82
CA ARG A 134 -30.62 13.72 -18.62
C ARG A 134 -31.33 12.61 -17.89
N ASP A 135 -30.88 11.37 -18.07
CA ASP A 135 -31.47 10.20 -17.41
C ASP A 135 -31.17 10.20 -15.92
N GLY A 136 -32.18 9.95 -15.10
CA GLY A 136 -32.09 9.98 -13.63
C GLY A 136 -31.16 8.91 -13.09
N GLN A 137 -31.19 7.70 -13.64
CA GLN A 137 -30.39 6.57 -13.20
C GLN A 137 -28.90 6.82 -13.49
N VAL A 138 -28.58 7.29 -14.72
CA VAL A 138 -27.21 7.65 -15.10
C VAL A 138 -26.66 8.77 -14.21
N ARG A 139 -27.50 9.75 -13.87
CA ARG A 139 -27.10 10.84 -12.97
C ARG A 139 -26.74 10.33 -11.58
N GLU A 140 -27.53 9.45 -11.01
CA GLU A 140 -27.25 8.88 -9.69
C GLU A 140 -26.00 7.97 -9.72
N GLN A 141 -25.81 7.18 -10.76
CA GLN A 141 -24.59 6.38 -10.96
C GLN A 141 -23.34 7.26 -11.05
N LEU A 142 -23.37 8.36 -11.81
CA LEU A 142 -22.25 9.30 -11.93
C LEU A 142 -21.98 10.05 -10.62
N LYS A 143 -23.00 10.41 -9.85
CA LYS A 143 -22.83 11.02 -8.52
C LYS A 143 -22.19 10.04 -7.54
N ALA A 144 -22.65 8.79 -7.49
CA ALA A 144 -22.07 7.75 -6.66
C ALA A 144 -20.61 7.50 -7.03
N MET A 145 -20.31 7.48 -8.33
CA MET A 145 -18.95 7.34 -8.85
C MET A 145 -18.04 8.51 -8.43
N LEU A 146 -18.52 9.76 -8.50
CA LEU A 146 -17.78 10.93 -8.07
C LEU A 146 -17.56 10.94 -6.54
N GLN A 147 -18.51 10.46 -5.76
CA GLN A 147 -18.36 10.30 -4.32
C GLN A 147 -17.26 9.29 -3.97
N GLU A 148 -17.25 8.14 -4.63
CA GLU A 148 -16.21 7.11 -4.46
C GLU A 148 -14.84 7.60 -4.94
N TYR A 149 -14.83 8.36 -6.04
CA TYR A 149 -13.63 9.02 -6.54
C TYR A 149 -13.01 9.97 -5.52
N GLU A 150 -13.78 10.81 -4.82
CA GLU A 150 -13.24 11.75 -3.83
C GLU A 150 -12.56 11.01 -2.66
N GLN A 151 -13.05 9.84 -2.28
CA GLN A 151 -12.37 8.99 -1.30
C GLN A 151 -11.03 8.47 -1.85
N THR A 152 -11.02 7.97 -3.09
CA THR A 152 -9.81 7.49 -3.78
C THR A 152 -8.78 8.62 -3.91
N ARG A 153 -9.23 9.82 -4.30
CA ARG A 153 -8.39 11.02 -4.41
C ARG A 153 -7.76 11.42 -3.08
N THR A 154 -8.52 11.35 -2.00
CA THR A 154 -8.01 11.65 -0.65
C THR A 154 -6.87 10.70 -0.28
N GLN A 155 -7.02 9.40 -0.54
CA GLN A 155 -5.98 8.41 -0.29
C GLN A 155 -4.75 8.65 -1.19
N ALA A 156 -4.95 8.93 -2.47
CA ALA A 156 -3.85 9.25 -3.40
C ALA A 156 -3.11 10.52 -2.99
N THR A 157 -3.82 11.56 -2.54
CA THR A 157 -3.21 12.80 -2.04
C THR A 157 -2.35 12.54 -0.81
N SER A 158 -2.78 11.65 0.08
CA SER A 158 -1.97 11.26 1.25
C SER A 158 -0.63 10.62 0.83
N ILE A 159 -0.62 9.78 -0.21
CA ILE A 159 0.62 9.20 -0.76
C ILE A 159 1.49 10.29 -1.39
N LEU A 160 0.91 11.17 -2.20
CA LEU A 160 1.60 12.28 -2.87
C LEU A 160 2.28 13.22 -1.86
N THR A 161 1.58 13.59 -0.79
CA THR A 161 2.10 14.48 0.25
C THR A 161 3.31 13.86 0.96
N ASN A 162 3.36 12.54 1.07
CA ASN A 162 4.42 11.80 1.75
C ASN A 162 5.47 11.20 0.80
N LEU A 163 5.43 11.56 -0.49
CA LEU A 163 6.28 10.96 -1.52
C LEU A 163 7.78 11.04 -1.20
N GLN A 164 8.25 12.17 -0.70
CA GLN A 164 9.67 12.35 -0.34
C GLN A 164 10.11 11.36 0.75
N GLY A 165 9.27 11.16 1.79
CA GLY A 165 9.54 10.19 2.85
C GLY A 165 9.55 8.75 2.33
N LEU A 166 8.64 8.42 1.41
CA LEU A 166 8.58 7.10 0.76
C LEU A 166 9.82 6.82 -0.09
N VAL A 167 10.26 7.80 -0.89
CA VAL A 167 11.48 7.70 -1.71
C VAL A 167 12.71 7.56 -0.82
N ALA A 168 12.84 8.39 0.23
CA ALA A 168 13.97 8.32 1.16
C ALA A 168 14.06 6.96 1.88
N ALA A 169 12.91 6.42 2.32
CA ALA A 169 12.86 5.08 2.92
C ALA A 169 13.28 4.00 1.92
N ARG A 170 12.87 4.13 0.67
CA ARG A 170 13.23 3.18 -0.40
C ARG A 170 14.71 3.22 -0.74
N GLU A 171 15.30 4.40 -0.88
CA GLU A 171 16.74 4.57 -1.11
C GLU A 171 17.55 3.96 0.03
N ALA A 172 17.15 4.21 1.27
CA ALA A 172 17.78 3.61 2.44
C ALA A 172 17.65 2.08 2.44
N GLN A 173 16.48 1.53 2.09
CA GLN A 173 16.28 0.09 1.96
C GLN A 173 17.15 -0.52 0.86
N ASN A 174 17.22 0.10 -0.30
CA ASN A 174 18.04 -0.36 -1.42
C ASN A 174 19.54 -0.33 -1.05
N SER A 175 19.98 0.69 -0.31
CA SER A 175 21.35 0.77 0.21
C SER A 175 21.65 -0.39 1.17
N ILE A 176 20.73 -0.72 2.09
CA ILE A 176 20.90 -1.87 3.00
C ILE A 176 21.00 -3.17 2.20
N ILE A 177 20.15 -3.37 1.21
CA ILE A 177 20.16 -4.56 0.35
C ILE A 177 21.48 -4.64 -0.43
N GLY A 178 21.91 -3.52 -1.03
CA GLY A 178 23.15 -3.45 -1.80
C GLY A 178 24.40 -3.69 -0.96
N ASP A 179 24.39 -3.25 0.31
CA ASP A 179 25.51 -3.40 1.24
C ASP A 179 25.54 -4.79 1.92
N SER A 180 24.48 -5.56 1.87
CA SER A 180 24.35 -6.83 2.59
C SER A 180 25.39 -7.87 2.13
N GLU A 181 25.56 -8.04 0.83
CA GLU A 181 26.53 -8.99 0.27
C GLU A 181 28.00 -8.53 0.47
N PRO A 182 28.38 -7.27 0.21
CA PRO A 182 29.69 -6.75 0.60
C PRO A 182 30.00 -6.93 2.08
N LEU A 183 29.06 -6.64 2.97
CA LEU A 183 29.23 -6.82 4.42
C LEU A 183 29.45 -8.29 4.78
N ARG A 184 28.64 -9.19 4.21
CA ARG A 184 28.78 -10.64 4.39
C ARG A 184 30.16 -11.11 3.95
N SER A 185 30.58 -10.74 2.75
CA SER A 185 31.87 -11.15 2.20
C SER A 185 33.07 -10.63 3.04
N GLN A 186 32.98 -9.40 3.51
CA GLN A 186 34.05 -8.83 4.37
C GLN A 186 34.08 -9.50 5.76
N LEU A 187 32.91 -9.83 6.33
CA LEU A 187 32.84 -10.60 7.59
C LEU A 187 33.41 -12.00 7.43
N GLU A 188 33.12 -12.70 6.33
CA GLU A 188 33.71 -14.01 6.02
C GLU A 188 35.22 -13.94 5.87
N ASN A 189 35.73 -12.93 5.16
CA ASN A 189 37.18 -12.70 5.02
C ASN A 189 37.84 -12.42 6.38
N LEU A 190 37.23 -11.57 7.20
CA LEU A 190 37.72 -11.26 8.54
C LEU A 190 37.72 -12.50 9.43
N GLN A 191 36.66 -13.30 9.36
CA GLN A 191 36.53 -14.58 10.06
C GLN A 191 37.65 -15.54 9.67
N ASN A 192 37.93 -15.71 8.38
CA ASN A 192 38.96 -16.59 7.88
C ASN A 192 40.36 -16.14 8.38
N LYS A 193 40.66 -14.84 8.30
CA LYS A 193 41.90 -14.27 8.82
C LYS A 193 42.09 -14.49 10.34
N LEU A 194 40.99 -14.31 11.11
CA LEU A 194 40.99 -14.56 12.56
C LEU A 194 41.20 -16.04 12.88
N SER A 195 40.59 -16.95 12.13
CA SER A 195 40.72 -18.39 12.33
C SER A 195 42.17 -18.87 12.02
N GLU A 196 42.80 -18.31 11.02
CA GLU A 196 44.21 -18.59 10.66
C GLU A 196 45.20 -18.09 11.74
N GLN A 197 44.94 -16.92 12.33
CA GLN A 197 45.82 -16.34 13.34
C GLN A 197 45.63 -16.88 14.76
N ALA A 198 44.40 -17.17 15.14
CA ALA A 198 44.09 -17.48 16.53
C ALA A 198 44.14 -18.96 16.87
N GLY A 199 44.37 -19.86 15.91
CA GLY A 199 44.30 -21.33 16.14
C GLY A 199 42.93 -21.76 16.73
N ILE A 200 41.94 -20.88 16.59
CA ILE A 200 40.60 -21.10 17.14
C ILE A 200 39.88 -22.17 16.31
N SER A 201 39.39 -23.21 16.98
CA SER A 201 38.67 -24.29 16.30
C SER A 201 37.48 -23.77 15.52
N ALA A 202 37.28 -24.30 14.30
CA ALA A 202 36.15 -23.95 13.42
C ALA A 202 34.78 -23.99 14.10
N GLY A 203 34.65 -24.78 15.18
CA GLY A 203 33.42 -24.88 15.99
C GLY A 203 33.10 -23.63 16.83
N GLN A 204 34.11 -22.96 17.38
CA GLN A 204 33.90 -21.72 18.15
C GLN A 204 33.52 -20.54 17.28
N MET A 205 34.05 -20.48 16.07
CA MET A 205 33.69 -19.45 15.09
C MET A 205 32.30 -19.70 14.51
N ALA A 206 31.92 -20.95 14.25
CA ALA A 206 30.56 -21.29 13.86
C ALA A 206 29.51 -20.84 14.91
N LEU A 207 29.86 -20.94 16.21
CA LEU A 207 29.00 -20.46 17.29
C LEU A 207 28.80 -18.95 17.27
N LEU A 208 29.84 -18.16 16.97
CA LEU A 208 29.76 -16.70 16.88
C LEU A 208 28.93 -16.26 15.66
N VAL A 209 29.08 -16.95 14.52
CA VAL A 209 28.27 -16.71 13.32
C VAL A 209 26.81 -17.08 13.54
N LEU A 210 26.54 -18.23 14.23
CA LEU A 210 25.20 -18.62 14.62
C LEU A 210 24.54 -17.62 15.57
N LEU A 211 25.31 -17.05 16.51
CA LEU A 211 24.82 -16.01 17.42
C LEU A 211 24.47 -14.72 16.65
N GLY A 212 25.27 -14.31 15.69
CA GLY A 212 24.98 -13.16 14.82
C GLY A 212 23.76 -13.38 13.93
N LEU A 213 23.64 -14.56 13.32
CA LEU A 213 22.45 -14.98 12.57
C LEU A 213 21.22 -15.08 13.45
N PHE A 214 21.34 -15.57 14.67
CA PHE A 214 20.25 -15.64 15.64
C PHE A 214 19.71 -14.26 16.00
N VAL A 215 20.57 -13.27 16.20
CA VAL A 215 20.16 -11.88 16.45
C VAL A 215 19.42 -11.28 15.25
N LEU A 216 19.89 -11.55 14.01
CA LEU A 216 19.21 -11.13 12.79
C LEU A 216 17.83 -11.83 12.63
N VAL A 217 17.76 -13.14 12.88
CA VAL A 217 16.50 -13.90 12.83
C VAL A 217 15.53 -13.45 13.92
N CYS A 218 16.02 -13.17 15.13
CA CYS A 218 15.20 -12.59 16.20
C CYS A 218 14.66 -11.21 15.82
N GLY A 219 15.46 -10.35 15.20
CA GLY A 219 15.02 -9.03 14.71
C GLY A 219 13.93 -9.15 13.66
N VAL A 220 14.10 -10.05 12.70
CA VAL A 220 13.08 -10.35 11.67
C VAL A 220 11.86 -11.04 12.30
N GLY A 221 12.07 -11.94 13.28
CA GLY A 221 11.02 -12.64 14.02
C GLY A 221 10.15 -11.68 14.82
N ILE A 222 10.73 -10.75 15.54
CA ILE A 222 10.01 -9.70 16.30
C ILE A 222 9.19 -8.83 15.35
N SER A 223 9.76 -8.46 14.19
CA SER A 223 9.03 -7.70 13.17
C SER A 223 7.84 -8.49 12.60
N ARG A 224 7.99 -9.81 12.38
CA ARG A 224 6.88 -10.67 11.93
C ARG A 224 5.83 -10.91 13.02
N VAL A 225 6.24 -11.07 14.26
CA VAL A 225 5.29 -11.22 15.39
C VAL A 225 4.48 -9.95 15.58
N GLN A 226 5.07 -8.77 15.46
CA GLN A 226 4.32 -7.50 15.48
C GLN A 226 3.33 -7.38 14.32
N LEU A 227 3.70 -7.87 13.12
CA LEU A 227 2.80 -7.92 11.97
C LEU A 227 1.65 -8.93 12.15
N LEU A 228 1.92 -10.09 12.80
CA LEU A 228 0.89 -11.09 13.09
C LEU A 228 -0.04 -10.63 14.21
N ASP A 229 0.50 -9.99 15.26
CA ASP A 229 -0.30 -9.42 16.35
C ASP A 229 -1.23 -8.30 15.85
N SER A 230 -0.75 -7.48 14.91
CA SER A 230 -1.60 -6.47 14.28
C SER A 230 -2.74 -7.08 13.44
N ARG A 231 -2.50 -8.21 12.76
CA ARG A 231 -3.55 -8.95 12.02
C ARG A 231 -4.56 -9.59 12.95
N GLN A 232 -4.12 -10.23 14.04
CA GLN A 232 -5.04 -10.79 15.04
C GLN A 232 -5.90 -9.73 15.71
N ARG A 233 -5.35 -8.55 16.00
CA ARG A 233 -6.12 -7.43 16.54
C ARG A 233 -7.15 -6.89 15.53
N GLN A 234 -6.82 -6.88 14.24
CA GLN A 234 -7.77 -6.51 13.20
C GLN A 234 -8.90 -7.55 13.05
N GLU A 235 -8.58 -8.83 13.07
CA GLU A 235 -9.59 -9.91 13.03
C GLU A 235 -10.50 -9.89 14.25
N LEU A 236 -9.96 -9.66 15.45
CA LEU A 236 -10.74 -9.49 16.68
C LEU A 236 -11.65 -8.25 16.63
N ALA A 237 -11.14 -7.13 16.11
CA ALA A 237 -11.95 -5.92 15.93
C ALA A 237 -13.08 -6.12 14.91
N GLU A 238 -12.81 -6.84 13.82
CA GLU A 238 -13.83 -7.19 12.84
C GLU A 238 -14.88 -8.17 13.40
N GLN A 239 -14.45 -9.15 14.20
CA GLN A 239 -15.38 -10.06 14.90
C GLN A 239 -16.27 -9.29 15.87
N GLN A 240 -15.72 -8.40 16.68
CA GLN A 240 -16.50 -7.55 17.57
C GLN A 240 -17.48 -6.67 16.84
N GLN A 241 -17.10 -6.10 15.68
CA GLN A 241 -18.04 -5.33 14.85
C GLN A 241 -19.16 -6.20 14.25
N ARG A 242 -18.84 -7.43 13.84
CA ARG A 242 -19.85 -8.36 13.31
C ARG A 242 -20.84 -8.79 14.41
N ASP A 243 -20.33 -9.06 15.60
CA ASP A 243 -21.16 -9.44 16.73
C ASP A 243 -22.04 -8.28 17.23
N ALA A 244 -21.49 -7.05 17.27
CA ALA A 244 -22.27 -5.86 17.57
C ALA A 244 -23.39 -5.61 16.54
N ARG A 245 -23.11 -5.79 15.24
CA ARG A 245 -24.15 -5.68 14.18
C ARG A 245 -25.20 -6.77 14.28
N ARG A 246 -24.82 -8.01 14.68
CA ARG A 246 -25.79 -9.09 14.92
C ARG A 246 -26.71 -8.77 16.09
N GLN A 247 -26.14 -8.29 17.20
CA GLN A 247 -26.93 -7.88 18.37
C GLN A 247 -27.88 -6.72 18.04
N GLU A 248 -27.43 -5.75 17.24
CA GLU A 248 -28.28 -4.65 16.78
C GLU A 248 -29.43 -5.12 15.88
N GLN A 249 -29.15 -6.09 14.99
CA GLN A 249 -30.18 -6.69 14.13
C GLN A 249 -31.16 -7.55 14.92
N GLU A 250 -30.71 -8.30 15.92
CA GLU A 250 -31.57 -9.06 16.83
C GLU A 250 -32.43 -8.14 17.69
N ALA A 251 -31.85 -7.07 18.24
CA ALA A 251 -32.61 -6.07 18.99
C ALA A 251 -33.68 -5.38 18.14
N LYS A 252 -33.36 -5.05 16.87
CA LYS A 252 -34.34 -4.52 15.92
C LYS A 252 -35.48 -5.54 15.64
N ARG A 253 -35.12 -6.81 15.39
CA ARG A 253 -36.14 -7.87 15.17
C ARG A 253 -37.06 -8.07 16.37
N VAL A 254 -36.52 -8.05 17.58
CA VAL A 254 -37.29 -8.17 18.81
C VAL A 254 -38.21 -6.94 18.99
N ASN A 255 -37.70 -5.74 18.70
CA ASN A 255 -38.49 -4.51 18.77
C ASN A 255 -39.64 -4.50 17.73
N ASP A 256 -39.34 -4.90 16.50
CA ASP A 256 -40.34 -5.01 15.43
C ASP A 256 -41.41 -6.08 15.74
N ALA A 257 -41.00 -7.23 16.31
CA ALA A 257 -41.90 -8.26 16.76
C ALA A 257 -42.81 -7.78 17.91
N ASN A 258 -42.26 -7.03 18.87
CA ASN A 258 -43.03 -6.42 19.96
C ASN A 258 -44.01 -5.37 19.45
N GLN A 259 -43.59 -4.51 18.50
CA GLN A 259 -44.51 -3.55 17.87
C GLN A 259 -45.62 -4.24 17.09
N ALA A 260 -45.31 -5.30 16.35
CA ALA A 260 -46.31 -6.09 15.63
C ALA A 260 -47.29 -6.83 16.59
N ALA A 261 -46.80 -7.26 17.76
CA ALA A 261 -47.67 -7.86 18.78
C ALA A 261 -48.61 -6.83 19.43
N ILE A 262 -48.12 -5.62 19.69
CA ILE A 262 -48.96 -4.52 20.24
C ILE A 262 -50.03 -4.10 19.22
N LEU A 263 -49.70 -4.02 17.94
CA LEU A 263 -50.65 -3.70 16.87
C LEU A 263 -51.73 -4.77 16.64
N ARG A 264 -51.49 -6.02 17.08
CA ARG A 264 -52.50 -7.10 17.02
C ARG A 264 -53.45 -7.13 18.24
N LEU A 265 -53.10 -6.41 19.30
CA LEU A 265 -53.90 -6.34 20.54
C LEU A 265 -54.77 -5.08 20.63
N MET A 266 -54.61 -4.16 19.68
CA MET A 266 -55.49 -3.02 19.42
C MET A 266 -56.49 -3.33 18.29
#